data_1731fda9b37d530581cb8c98e43c4f64
#
_entry.id   1731fda9b37d530581cb8c98e43c4f64
#
_cell.length_a   1.000
_cell.length_b   1.000
_cell.length_c   1.000
_cell.angle_alpha   90.00
_cell.angle_beta   90.00
_cell.angle_gamma   90.00
#
_symmetry.space_group_name_H-M   'P 1'
#
loop_
_entity.id
_entity.type
_entity.pdbx_description
1 polymer ?
#
loop_
_entity_poly.entity_id
_entity_poly.type
_entity_poly.pdbx_seq_one_letter_code
_entity_poly.pdbx_strand_id
1 'polypeptide(L)'
;MDYLNAILERKRADLKKILPLEGKLRASAILRNDYAGFRTAVDLGENRLSVIPEISRSYPAQGLPHMDMDIRRQYSMFVQGGAQGVSIAVEPQVYGGSWDMVSVISKISSIPVMARDVFIHPVQICQAIVTGADAVNLLVAAVPEKELEPLYRM
;
A
#
# COMPACT_ATOMS: atom_id res chain seq x y z
N MET A 1 12.66 20.23 -0.41
CA MET A 1 13.30 18.90 -0.29
C MET A 1 12.63 17.96 -1.29
N ASP A 2 13.41 17.31 -2.13
CA ASP A 2 12.86 16.35 -3.11
C ASP A 2 12.60 15.01 -2.40
N TYR A 3 11.40 14.90 -1.82
CA TYR A 3 10.98 13.71 -1.08
C TYR A 3 11.00 12.44 -1.94
N LEU A 4 10.65 12.55 -3.23
CA LEU A 4 10.57 11.38 -4.10
C LEU A 4 11.96 10.76 -4.32
N ASN A 5 12.97 11.55 -4.63
CA ASN A 5 14.33 11.04 -4.81
C ASN A 5 14.88 10.39 -3.53
N ALA A 6 14.66 11.02 -2.38
CA ALA A 6 15.07 10.45 -1.10
C ALA A 6 14.36 9.11 -0.80
N ILE A 7 13.08 8.97 -1.14
CA ILE A 7 12.35 7.70 -1.03
C ILE A 7 12.92 6.67 -2.00
N LEU A 8 13.16 7.04 -3.26
CA LEU A 8 13.69 6.12 -4.28
C LEU A 8 15.06 5.56 -3.91
N GLU A 9 15.96 6.36 -3.37
CA GLU A 9 17.27 5.88 -2.88
C GLU A 9 17.11 4.82 -1.79
N ARG A 10 16.23 5.08 -0.82
CA ARG A 10 15.94 4.11 0.24
C ARG A 10 15.29 2.83 -0.29
N LYS A 11 14.32 2.95 -1.21
CA LYS A 11 13.69 1.79 -1.84
C LYS A 11 14.68 0.92 -2.59
N ARG A 12 15.65 1.52 -3.29
CA ARG A 12 16.76 0.78 -3.93
C ARG A 12 17.64 0.04 -2.90
N ALA A 13 17.90 0.65 -1.75
CA ALA A 13 18.66 0.01 -0.67
C ALA A 13 17.87 -1.14 -0.02
N ASP A 14 16.58 -0.94 0.23
CA ASP A 14 15.71 -1.97 0.82
C ASP A 14 15.45 -3.11 -0.16
N LEU A 15 15.37 -2.82 -1.46
CA LEU A 15 15.24 -3.83 -2.51
C LEU A 15 16.35 -4.89 -2.43
N LYS A 16 17.59 -4.47 -2.15
CA LYS A 16 18.72 -5.40 -1.97
C LYS A 16 18.50 -6.41 -0.84
N LYS A 17 17.72 -6.06 0.18
CA LYS A 17 17.41 -6.94 1.33
C LYS A 17 16.30 -7.94 0.99
N ILE A 18 15.34 -7.57 0.14
CA ILE A 18 14.20 -8.43 -0.18
C ILE A 18 14.40 -9.27 -1.45
N LEU A 19 15.26 -8.87 -2.38
CA LEU A 19 15.57 -9.65 -3.60
C LEU A 19 15.96 -11.10 -3.32
N PRO A 20 16.79 -11.42 -2.30
CA PRO A 20 17.10 -12.82 -1.97
C PRO A 20 15.88 -13.65 -1.60
N LEU A 21 14.77 -13.03 -1.22
CA LEU A 21 13.51 -13.67 -0.84
C LEU A 21 12.51 -13.75 -2.00
N GLU A 22 12.86 -13.26 -3.21
CA GLU A 22 11.93 -13.13 -4.33
C GLU A 22 11.24 -14.45 -4.67
N GLY A 23 11.97 -15.56 -4.79
CA GLY A 23 11.39 -16.86 -5.09
C GLY A 23 10.34 -17.30 -4.07
N LYS A 24 10.63 -17.10 -2.78
CA LYS A 24 9.69 -17.42 -1.69
C LYS A 24 8.47 -16.50 -1.71
N LEU A 25 8.67 -15.19 -1.85
CA LEU A 25 7.59 -14.23 -1.88
C LEU A 25 6.68 -14.45 -3.08
N ARG A 26 7.24 -14.71 -4.26
CA ARG A 26 6.48 -15.01 -5.48
C ARG A 26 5.66 -16.29 -5.32
N ALA A 27 6.24 -17.38 -4.81
CA ALA A 27 5.53 -18.62 -4.56
C ALA A 27 4.36 -18.42 -3.57
N SER A 28 4.58 -17.68 -2.49
CA SER A 28 3.53 -17.38 -1.52
C SER A 28 2.44 -16.46 -2.09
N ALA A 29 2.81 -15.48 -2.90
CA ALA A 29 1.86 -14.56 -3.54
C ALA A 29 0.93 -15.29 -4.52
N ILE A 30 1.43 -16.26 -5.28
CA ILE A 30 0.63 -17.07 -6.23
C ILE A 30 -0.41 -17.93 -5.49
N LEU A 31 -0.13 -18.35 -4.27
CA LEU A 31 -1.04 -19.18 -3.49
C LEU A 31 -2.20 -18.39 -2.85
N ARG A 32 -2.10 -17.05 -2.80
CA ARG A 32 -3.17 -16.25 -2.24
C ARG A 32 -4.36 -16.20 -3.21
N ASN A 33 -5.56 -16.43 -2.71
CA ASN A 33 -6.82 -16.46 -3.46
C ASN A 33 -7.99 -15.76 -2.75
N ASP A 34 -7.74 -15.11 -1.63
CA ASP A 34 -8.73 -14.48 -0.75
C ASP A 34 -8.79 -12.94 -0.93
N TYR A 35 -8.59 -12.45 -2.16
CA TYR A 35 -8.62 -11.02 -2.41
C TYR A 35 -10.01 -10.42 -2.22
N ALA A 36 -10.10 -9.34 -1.45
CA ALA A 36 -11.24 -8.45 -1.52
C ALA A 36 -11.20 -7.66 -2.84
N GLY A 37 -12.28 -7.70 -3.60
CA GLY A 37 -12.36 -7.10 -4.93
C GLY A 37 -12.26 -5.58 -4.91
N PHE A 38 -11.05 -5.00 -4.84
CA PHE A 38 -10.84 -3.56 -4.74
C PHE A 38 -11.55 -2.79 -5.85
N ARG A 39 -11.39 -3.22 -7.11
CA ARG A 39 -12.06 -2.58 -8.26
C ARG A 39 -13.58 -2.56 -8.09
N THR A 40 -14.18 -3.69 -7.74
CA THR A 40 -15.63 -3.80 -7.54
C THR A 40 -16.12 -2.97 -6.38
N ALA A 41 -15.35 -2.89 -5.29
CA ALA A 41 -15.72 -2.12 -4.11
C ALA A 41 -15.72 -0.61 -4.38
N VAL A 42 -14.82 -0.12 -5.25
CA VAL A 42 -14.73 1.32 -5.57
C VAL A 42 -15.57 1.73 -6.78
N ASP A 43 -16.09 0.80 -7.55
CA ASP A 43 -16.96 1.07 -8.69
C ASP A 43 -18.43 1.16 -8.22
N LEU A 44 -18.83 2.35 -7.82
CA LEU A 44 -20.20 2.62 -7.35
C LEU A 44 -21.18 3.03 -8.49
N GLY A 45 -20.73 2.98 -9.74
CA GLY A 45 -21.48 3.47 -10.89
C GLY A 45 -21.49 5.00 -11.02
N GLU A 46 -22.27 5.50 -11.97
CA GLU A 46 -22.33 6.92 -12.32
C GLU A 46 -22.85 7.78 -11.16
N ASN A 47 -22.32 9.00 -11.04
CA ASN A 47 -22.73 10.03 -10.07
C ASN A 47 -22.53 9.66 -8.58
N ARG A 48 -21.66 8.70 -8.26
CA ARG A 48 -21.29 8.35 -6.89
C ARG A 48 -19.78 8.46 -6.70
N LEU A 49 -19.36 8.98 -5.54
CA LEU A 49 -17.96 9.08 -5.16
C LEU A 49 -17.57 7.93 -4.24
N SER A 50 -16.48 7.25 -4.58
CA SER A 50 -15.84 6.29 -3.69
C SER A 50 -14.82 7.00 -2.81
N VAL A 51 -14.86 6.71 -1.52
CA VAL A 51 -13.92 7.26 -0.54
C VAL A 51 -12.97 6.17 -0.09
N ILE A 52 -11.67 6.41 -0.30
CA ILE A 52 -10.58 5.53 0.13
C ILE A 52 -9.70 6.34 1.08
N PRO A 53 -10.02 6.38 2.37
CA PRO A 53 -9.22 7.10 3.35
C PRO A 53 -7.86 6.43 3.56
N GLU A 54 -6.88 7.21 4.01
CA GLU A 54 -5.54 6.73 4.26
C GLU A 54 -5.20 6.67 5.75
N ILE A 55 -4.58 5.57 6.17
CA ILE A 55 -3.89 5.43 7.44
C ILE A 55 -2.41 5.73 7.23
N SER A 56 -1.95 6.83 7.80
CA SER A 56 -0.55 7.26 7.80
C SER A 56 -0.25 7.97 9.12
N ARG A 57 0.93 7.74 9.68
CA ARG A 57 1.32 8.37 10.96
C ARG A 57 1.97 9.73 10.79
N SER A 58 2.30 10.12 9.58
CA SER A 58 2.96 11.40 9.29
C SER A 58 2.56 11.92 7.93
N TYR A 59 2.41 13.24 7.81
CA TYR A 59 2.14 13.95 6.56
C TYR A 59 3.06 15.19 6.46
N PRO A 60 4.35 15.00 6.16
CA PRO A 60 5.33 16.10 6.19
C PRO A 60 4.99 17.23 5.21
N ALA A 61 4.41 16.91 4.05
CA ALA A 61 3.98 17.91 3.06
C ALA A 61 2.88 18.85 3.59
N GLN A 62 2.14 18.41 4.63
CA GLN A 62 1.09 19.17 5.31
C GLN A 62 1.57 19.76 6.65
N GLY A 63 2.86 19.62 6.97
CA GLY A 63 3.42 20.05 8.25
C GLY A 63 2.97 19.22 9.47
N LEU A 64 2.37 18.06 9.25
CA LEU A 64 1.92 17.18 10.33
C LEU A 64 3.05 16.24 10.74
N PRO A 65 3.51 16.32 12.00
CA PRO A 65 4.57 15.46 12.52
C PRO A 65 4.07 14.02 12.70
N HIS A 66 4.99 13.14 13.07
CA HIS A 66 4.64 11.77 13.45
C HIS A 66 3.63 11.76 14.61
N MET A 67 2.53 11.03 14.41
CA MET A 67 1.46 10.86 15.39
C MET A 67 1.40 9.41 15.83
N ASP A 68 1.34 9.20 17.15
CA ASP A 68 0.99 7.87 17.67
C ASP A 68 -0.53 7.71 17.60
N MET A 69 -0.96 6.76 16.76
CA MET A 69 -2.37 6.56 16.47
C MET A 69 -2.73 5.08 16.60
N ASP A 70 -3.88 4.82 17.21
CA ASP A 70 -4.52 3.51 17.15
C ASP A 70 -5.11 3.28 15.74
N ILE A 71 -4.37 2.54 14.92
CA ILE A 71 -4.76 2.25 13.54
C ILE A 71 -6.05 1.44 13.43
N ARG A 72 -6.36 0.59 14.42
CA ARG A 72 -7.60 -0.20 14.44
C ARG A 72 -8.81 0.69 14.67
N ARG A 73 -8.69 1.63 15.62
CA ARG A 73 -9.71 2.63 15.88
C ARG A 73 -9.95 3.51 14.66
N GLN A 74 -8.88 3.98 14.02
CA GLN A 74 -8.97 4.80 12.83
C GLN A 74 -9.65 4.04 11.68
N TYR A 75 -9.25 2.79 11.45
CA TYR A 75 -9.92 1.91 10.48
C TYR A 75 -11.43 1.78 10.76
N SER A 76 -11.81 1.51 12.02
CA SER A 76 -13.22 1.41 12.41
C SER A 76 -14.02 2.67 12.09
N MET A 77 -13.44 3.85 12.34
CA MET A 77 -14.07 5.12 12.00
C MET A 77 -14.28 5.27 10.49
N PHE A 78 -13.34 4.83 9.68
CA PHE A 78 -13.45 4.88 8.22
C PHE A 78 -14.57 3.96 7.70
N VAL A 79 -14.65 2.74 8.22
CA VAL A 79 -15.74 1.80 7.86
C VAL A 79 -17.10 2.36 8.28
N GLN A 80 -17.23 2.89 9.49
CA GLN A 80 -18.47 3.54 9.96
C GLN A 80 -18.84 4.76 9.12
N GLY A 81 -17.86 5.48 8.60
CA GLY A 81 -18.03 6.59 7.67
C GLY A 81 -18.40 6.17 6.25
N GLY A 82 -18.49 4.87 5.96
CA GLY A 82 -18.88 4.34 4.64
C GLY A 82 -17.73 4.30 3.62
N ALA A 83 -16.49 4.13 4.06
CA ALA A 83 -15.35 3.94 3.14
C ALA A 83 -15.50 2.64 2.31
N GLN A 84 -15.16 2.69 1.03
CA GLN A 84 -15.21 1.56 0.11
C GLN A 84 -13.89 0.76 0.06
N GLY A 85 -12.83 1.31 0.57
CA GLY A 85 -11.52 0.70 0.73
C GLY A 85 -10.70 1.51 1.72
N VAL A 86 -9.55 1.00 2.13
CA VAL A 86 -8.60 1.73 2.97
C VAL A 86 -7.20 1.67 2.38
N SER A 87 -6.53 2.82 2.33
CA SER A 87 -5.13 2.94 1.95
C SER A 87 -4.25 2.94 3.19
N ILE A 88 -3.14 2.19 3.17
CA ILE A 88 -2.20 2.13 4.29
C ILE A 88 -0.82 2.50 3.79
N ALA A 89 -0.26 3.58 4.32
CA ALA A 89 1.10 3.99 4.04
C ALA A 89 2.09 2.97 4.61
N VAL A 90 3.06 2.57 3.78
CA VAL A 90 4.09 1.58 4.17
C VAL A 90 5.46 2.23 4.34
N GLU A 91 5.74 3.33 3.65
CA GLU A 91 7.04 4.02 3.74
C GLU A 91 7.28 4.56 5.17
N PRO A 92 8.36 4.13 5.85
CA PRO A 92 8.49 4.38 7.28
C PRO A 92 8.99 5.78 7.65
N GLN A 93 9.88 6.36 6.84
CA GLN A 93 10.58 7.60 7.25
C GLN A 93 9.78 8.86 6.95
N VAL A 94 9.03 8.87 5.84
CA VAL A 94 8.22 10.03 5.45
C VAL A 94 6.82 9.93 6.03
N TYR A 95 6.21 8.74 5.95
CA TYR A 95 4.82 8.54 6.33
C TYR A 95 4.63 7.77 7.65
N GLY A 96 5.72 7.34 8.30
CA GLY A 96 5.66 6.56 9.54
C GLY A 96 4.96 5.21 9.38
N GLY A 97 4.93 4.69 8.15
CA GLY A 97 4.23 3.47 7.77
C GLY A 97 5.00 2.19 8.08
N SER A 98 4.34 1.05 7.91
CA SER A 98 4.98 -0.26 7.99
C SER A 98 4.12 -1.35 7.35
N TRP A 99 4.77 -2.45 6.96
CA TRP A 99 4.07 -3.67 6.53
C TRP A 99 3.22 -4.29 7.64
N ASP A 100 3.60 -4.12 8.91
CA ASP A 100 2.81 -4.58 10.05
C ASP A 100 1.44 -3.90 10.12
N MET A 101 1.35 -2.62 9.75
CA MET A 101 0.06 -1.92 9.68
C MET A 101 -0.85 -2.56 8.64
N VAL A 102 -0.33 -2.92 7.46
CA VAL A 102 -1.08 -3.65 6.42
C VAL A 102 -1.56 -5.00 6.97
N SER A 103 -0.63 -5.79 7.56
CA SER A 103 -0.95 -7.10 8.12
C SER A 103 -1.98 -7.06 9.26
N VAL A 104 -1.93 -6.03 10.10
CA VAL A 104 -2.90 -5.88 11.20
C VAL A 104 -4.27 -5.54 10.68
N ILE A 105 -4.35 -4.61 9.71
CA ILE A 105 -5.64 -4.17 9.17
C ILE A 105 -6.24 -5.21 8.23
N SER A 106 -5.47 -5.86 7.38
CA SER A 106 -5.99 -6.90 6.47
C SER A 106 -6.70 -8.06 7.20
N LYS A 107 -6.23 -8.41 8.40
CA LYS A 107 -6.83 -9.49 9.22
C LYS A 107 -8.18 -9.15 9.82
N ILE A 108 -8.52 -7.88 9.94
CA ILE A 108 -9.77 -7.41 10.54
C ILE A 108 -10.66 -6.67 9.53
N SER A 109 -10.16 -6.46 8.32
CA SER A 109 -10.82 -5.63 7.34
C SER A 109 -12.03 -6.32 6.72
N SER A 110 -13.14 -5.59 6.65
CA SER A 110 -14.34 -5.92 5.87
C SER A 110 -14.40 -5.22 4.51
N ILE A 111 -13.42 -4.34 4.23
CA ILE A 111 -13.28 -3.59 2.97
C ILE A 111 -11.87 -3.82 2.40
N PRO A 112 -11.66 -3.68 1.09
CA PRO A 112 -10.35 -3.91 0.48
C PRO A 112 -9.25 -3.02 1.05
N VAL A 113 -8.05 -3.59 1.21
CA VAL A 113 -6.86 -2.92 1.74
C VAL A 113 -5.87 -2.64 0.62
N MET A 114 -5.51 -1.37 0.43
CA MET A 114 -4.48 -0.95 -0.52
C MET A 114 -3.19 -0.62 0.22
N ALA A 115 -2.08 -1.24 -0.16
CA ALA A 115 -0.76 -0.81 0.30
C ALA A 115 -0.27 0.38 -0.53
N ARG A 116 0.04 1.49 0.15
CA ARG A 116 0.58 2.71 -0.46
C ARG A 116 2.07 2.82 -0.18
N ASP A 117 2.86 2.67 -1.24
CA ASP A 117 4.32 2.79 -1.23
C ASP A 117 4.84 3.30 -2.58
N VAL A 118 6.15 3.44 -2.71
CA VAL A 118 6.82 3.64 -3.99
C VAL A 118 7.35 2.30 -4.48
N PHE A 119 6.56 1.63 -5.31
CA PHE A 119 6.91 0.35 -5.91
C PHE A 119 7.82 0.55 -7.12
N ILE A 120 9.01 -0.04 -7.10
CA ILE A 120 10.02 0.04 -8.16
C ILE A 120 10.45 -1.35 -8.68
N HIS A 121 9.96 -2.43 -8.08
CA HIS A 121 10.28 -3.79 -8.49
C HIS A 121 9.14 -4.76 -8.15
N PRO A 122 8.86 -5.78 -9.01
CA PRO A 122 7.80 -6.76 -8.79
C PRO A 122 7.83 -7.48 -7.43
N VAL A 123 9.00 -7.74 -6.88
CA VAL A 123 9.13 -8.40 -5.56
C VAL A 123 8.45 -7.64 -4.43
N GLN A 124 8.39 -6.30 -4.52
CA GLN A 124 7.68 -5.49 -3.52
C GLN A 124 6.16 -5.70 -3.61
N ILE A 125 5.63 -5.92 -4.83
CA ILE A 125 4.21 -6.26 -5.02
C ILE A 125 3.94 -7.66 -4.44
N CYS A 126 4.83 -8.64 -4.67
CA CYS A 126 4.73 -9.94 -3.99
C CYS A 126 4.70 -9.79 -2.47
N GLN A 127 5.52 -8.91 -1.91
CA GLN A 127 5.52 -8.63 -0.48
C GLN A 127 4.18 -8.03 -0.03
N ALA A 128 3.62 -7.08 -0.79
CA ALA A 128 2.31 -6.50 -0.49
C ALA A 128 1.21 -7.58 -0.48
N ILE A 129 1.19 -8.45 -1.49
CA ILE A 129 0.25 -9.57 -1.60
C ILE A 129 0.36 -10.48 -0.37
N VAL A 130 1.56 -10.93 -0.03
CA VAL A 130 1.81 -11.84 1.11
C VAL A 130 1.46 -11.19 2.45
N THR A 131 1.57 -9.87 2.53
CA THR A 131 1.21 -9.12 3.76
C THR A 131 -0.30 -8.91 3.89
N GLY A 132 -1.08 -9.14 2.84
CA GLY A 132 -2.55 -9.08 2.87
C GLY A 132 -3.15 -7.87 2.14
N ALA A 133 -2.37 -7.14 1.35
CA ALA A 133 -2.91 -6.06 0.52
C ALA A 133 -3.71 -6.63 -0.67
N ASP A 134 -4.86 -6.05 -0.97
CA ASP A 134 -5.73 -6.39 -2.10
C ASP A 134 -5.42 -5.53 -3.34
N ALA A 135 -4.75 -4.41 -3.12
CA ALA A 135 -4.30 -3.50 -4.17
C ALA A 135 -3.01 -2.80 -3.77
N VAL A 136 -2.31 -2.26 -4.76
CA VAL A 136 -1.17 -1.35 -4.59
C VAL A 136 -1.37 -0.12 -5.46
N ASN A 137 -0.81 1.02 -5.05
CA ASN A 137 -0.71 2.17 -5.94
C ASN A 137 0.60 2.10 -6.74
N LEU A 138 0.55 2.42 -8.02
CA LEU A 138 1.76 2.61 -8.82
C LEU A 138 1.98 4.11 -9.08
N LEU A 139 3.14 4.60 -8.63
CA LEU A 139 3.53 5.99 -8.87
C LEU A 139 4.30 6.08 -10.18
N VAL A 140 3.64 6.53 -11.25
CA VAL A 140 4.22 6.61 -12.60
C VAL A 140 5.52 7.43 -12.65
N ALA A 141 5.62 8.49 -11.83
CA ALA A 141 6.83 9.32 -11.75
C ALA A 141 8.04 8.61 -11.07
N ALA A 142 7.83 7.46 -10.46
CA ALA A 142 8.87 6.75 -9.69
C ALA A 142 9.73 5.82 -10.55
N VAL A 143 9.21 5.36 -11.68
CA VAL A 143 9.86 4.36 -12.55
C VAL A 143 9.79 4.78 -14.03
N PRO A 144 10.78 4.41 -14.85
CA PRO A 144 10.70 4.57 -16.28
C PRO A 144 9.49 3.82 -16.86
N GLU A 145 8.89 4.34 -17.93
CA GLU A 145 7.70 3.76 -18.57
C GLU A 145 7.85 2.27 -18.88
N LYS A 146 9.02 1.86 -19.38
CA LYS A 146 9.35 0.45 -19.69
C LYS A 146 9.34 -0.48 -18.47
N GLU A 147 9.48 0.06 -17.27
CA GLU A 147 9.48 -0.70 -16.01
C GLU A 147 8.09 -0.72 -15.35
N LEU A 148 7.18 0.16 -15.80
CA LEU A 148 5.82 0.24 -15.27
C LEU A 148 4.98 -0.98 -15.66
N GLU A 149 5.09 -1.45 -16.92
CA GLU A 149 4.32 -2.59 -17.41
C GLU A 149 4.57 -3.88 -16.61
N PRO A 150 5.82 -4.29 -16.30
CA PRO A 150 6.09 -5.45 -15.44
C PRO A 150 5.47 -5.31 -14.03
N LEU A 151 5.39 -4.09 -13.48
CA LEU A 151 4.74 -3.85 -12.19
C LEU A 151 3.22 -3.99 -12.29
N TYR A 152 2.63 -3.50 -13.37
CA TYR A 152 1.18 -3.55 -13.59
C TYR A 152 0.66 -4.97 -13.87
N ARG A 153 1.49 -5.84 -14.46
CA ARG A 153 1.12 -7.22 -14.82
C ARG A 153 1.33 -8.25 -13.71
N MET A 154 1.80 -7.80 -12.52
CA MET A 154 1.96 -8.68 -11.35
C MET A 154 0.63 -8.99 -10.71
#